data_919e8b44e842fd3da212d05d9a1a885b
#
_entry.id   919e8b44e842fd3da212d05d9a1a885b
#
_cell.length_a   1.000
_cell.length_b   1.000
_cell.length_c   1.000
_cell.angle_alpha   90.00
_cell.angle_beta   90.00
_cell.angle_gamma   90.00
#
_symmetry.space_group_name_H-M   'P 1'
#
loop_
_entity.id
_entity.type
_entity.pdbx_description
1 polymer ?
#
loop_
_entity_poly.entity_id
_entity_poly.type
_entity_poly.pdbx_seq_one_letter_code
_entity_poly.pdbx_strand_id
1 'polypeptide(L)'
;MLITGSISLFLVIVSFGLLRGFCITYIIRYSSRFILTVMGFKSFYPSLSEFPKHQVLYTFNHNAEQDILLLTALGLKNTRFVLSEKTWIYIPILVSAISIGTRYIPQKKHAKRRKRFFKNTTQFLIKSKYSIAASSEGVHDHFHGIAPFNSGIYKMALEANLPIVPLYIHVPEESNMTGFKYAKNGTLCIELLDEISTKDWNMDNLDKHINDVRTVFVNRFNALNPNCKTV
;
A
#
# COMPACT_ATOMS: atom_id res chain seq x y z
N MET A 1 7.23 -10.76 12.70
CA MET A 1 6.79 -9.34 12.75
C MET A 1 6.97 -8.68 14.10
N LEU A 2 6.49 -9.24 15.24
CA LEU A 2 6.61 -8.56 16.54
C LEU A 2 8.07 -8.29 16.94
N ILE A 3 8.91 -9.31 16.95
CA ILE A 3 10.34 -9.18 17.34
C ILE A 3 11.07 -8.19 16.42
N THR A 4 10.97 -8.38 15.12
CA THR A 4 11.64 -7.50 14.14
C THR A 4 11.09 -6.08 14.14
N GLY A 5 9.79 -5.92 14.37
CA GLY A 5 9.14 -4.63 14.57
C GLY A 5 9.62 -3.93 15.83
N SER A 6 9.76 -4.64 16.94
CA SER A 6 10.27 -4.09 18.21
C SER A 6 11.75 -3.66 18.09
N ILE A 7 12.58 -4.48 17.46
CA ILE A 7 13.98 -4.10 17.16
C ILE A 7 14.03 -2.84 16.28
N SER A 8 13.23 -2.81 15.22
CA SER A 8 13.16 -1.64 14.33
C SER A 8 12.69 -0.40 15.07
N LEU A 9 11.64 -0.53 15.91
CA LEU A 9 11.13 0.60 16.70
C LEU A 9 12.17 1.12 17.66
N PHE A 10 12.87 0.26 18.39
CA PHE A 10 13.96 0.63 19.28
C PHE A 10 15.06 1.40 18.51
N LEU A 11 15.56 0.86 17.39
CA LEU A 11 16.57 1.50 16.56
C LEU A 11 16.12 2.88 16.05
N VAL A 12 14.85 3.00 15.65
CA VAL A 12 14.28 4.28 15.19
C VAL A 12 14.21 5.30 16.33
N ILE A 13 13.85 4.87 17.54
CA ILE A 13 13.77 5.76 18.71
C ILE A 13 15.17 6.25 19.09
N VAL A 14 16.12 5.35 19.32
CA VAL A 14 17.47 5.72 19.78
C VAL A 14 18.27 6.51 18.74
N SER A 15 17.94 6.36 17.46
CA SER A 15 18.56 7.13 16.37
C SER A 15 17.81 8.43 16.00
N PHE A 16 16.79 8.81 16.79
CA PHE A 16 15.91 9.95 16.43
C PHE A 16 15.36 9.87 15.00
N GLY A 17 15.09 8.64 14.53
CA GLY A 17 14.52 8.38 13.20
C GLY A 17 15.53 8.23 12.06
N LEU A 18 16.83 8.46 12.29
CA LEU A 18 17.86 8.36 11.25
C LEU A 18 17.96 6.94 10.64
N LEU A 19 17.82 5.90 11.46
CA LEU A 19 17.88 4.51 11.03
C LEU A 19 16.57 3.97 10.43
N ARG A 20 15.52 4.77 10.32
CA ARG A 20 14.23 4.30 9.80
C ARG A 20 14.34 3.71 8.40
N GLY A 21 15.05 4.38 7.49
CA GLY A 21 15.29 3.87 6.15
C GLY A 21 16.00 2.52 6.13
N PHE A 22 16.99 2.34 6.98
CA PHE A 22 17.68 1.07 7.17
C PHE A 22 16.71 -0.01 7.69
N CYS A 23 15.94 0.29 8.73
CA CYS A 23 14.95 -0.66 9.28
C CYS A 23 13.95 -1.12 8.23
N ILE A 24 13.43 -0.19 7.41
CA ILE A 24 12.49 -0.53 6.33
C ILE A 24 13.14 -1.45 5.30
N THR A 25 14.34 -1.07 4.82
CA THR A 25 14.98 -1.76 3.69
C THR A 25 15.59 -3.12 4.07
N TYR A 26 16.06 -3.27 5.30
CA TYR A 26 16.78 -4.48 5.71
C TYR A 26 16.02 -5.31 6.75
N ILE A 27 15.44 -4.72 7.78
CA ILE A 27 14.80 -5.50 8.84
C ILE A 27 13.38 -5.90 8.43
N ILE A 28 12.51 -4.92 8.18
CA ILE A 28 11.09 -5.17 7.88
C ILE A 28 10.93 -5.90 6.55
N ARG A 29 11.64 -5.47 5.51
CA ARG A 29 11.60 -6.11 4.19
C ARG A 29 11.91 -7.61 4.27
N TYR A 30 13.06 -7.97 4.80
CA TYR A 30 13.47 -9.39 4.85
C TYR A 30 12.64 -10.19 5.84
N SER A 31 12.20 -9.59 6.94
CA SER A 31 11.25 -10.22 7.87
C SER A 31 9.92 -10.56 7.17
N SER A 32 9.36 -9.64 6.40
CA SER A 32 8.11 -9.87 5.66
C SER A 32 8.27 -10.98 4.61
N ARG A 33 9.37 -10.97 3.87
CA ARG A 33 9.70 -12.02 2.90
C ARG A 33 9.86 -13.38 3.56
N PHE A 34 10.59 -13.45 4.67
CA PHE A 34 10.78 -14.66 5.45
C PHE A 34 9.43 -15.22 5.95
N ILE A 35 8.55 -14.37 6.48
CA ILE A 35 7.23 -14.78 6.94
C ILE A 35 6.41 -15.37 5.79
N LEU A 36 6.35 -14.72 4.64
CA LEU A 36 5.64 -15.25 3.46
C LEU A 36 6.22 -16.60 3.01
N THR A 37 7.55 -16.76 3.04
CA THR A 37 8.19 -18.04 2.71
C THR A 37 7.85 -19.14 3.71
N VAL A 38 7.89 -18.85 5.03
CA VAL A 38 7.52 -19.81 6.08
C VAL A 38 6.03 -20.19 5.99
N MET A 39 5.19 -19.25 5.54
CA MET A 39 3.77 -19.52 5.27
C MET A 39 3.54 -20.34 4.00
N GLY A 40 4.61 -20.70 3.28
CA GLY A 40 4.56 -21.52 2.06
C GLY A 40 4.29 -20.75 0.77
N PHE A 41 4.36 -19.42 0.79
CA PHE A 41 4.16 -18.61 -0.42
C PHE A 41 5.48 -18.38 -1.16
N LYS A 42 5.42 -18.53 -2.50
CA LYS A 42 6.47 -18.05 -3.41
C LYS A 42 6.12 -16.64 -3.84
N SER A 43 6.96 -15.66 -3.54
CA SER A 43 6.63 -14.24 -3.76
C SER A 43 7.62 -13.57 -4.70
N PHE A 44 7.12 -12.83 -5.67
CA PHE A 44 7.88 -12.06 -6.66
C PHE A 44 7.65 -10.56 -6.48
N TYR A 45 8.72 -9.79 -6.67
CA TYR A 45 8.74 -8.35 -6.44
C TYR A 45 9.55 -7.64 -7.52
N PRO A 46 9.18 -6.41 -7.90
CA PRO A 46 10.05 -5.54 -8.68
C PRO A 46 11.37 -5.29 -7.96
N SER A 47 12.44 -5.05 -8.73
CA SER A 47 13.71 -4.59 -8.18
C SER A 47 13.56 -3.19 -7.56
N LEU A 48 14.31 -2.89 -6.50
CA LEU A 48 14.31 -1.54 -5.91
C LEU A 48 14.81 -0.46 -6.89
N SER A 49 15.59 -0.84 -7.90
CA SER A 49 16.07 0.07 -8.95
C SER A 49 14.99 0.52 -9.93
N GLU A 50 13.90 -0.25 -10.05
CA GLU A 50 12.77 0.07 -10.93
C GLU A 50 11.84 1.15 -10.34
N PHE A 51 11.88 1.33 -9.02
CA PHE A 51 11.02 2.31 -8.36
C PHE A 51 11.50 3.75 -8.61
N PRO A 52 10.56 4.71 -8.81
CA PRO A 52 10.88 6.11 -8.97
C PRO A 52 11.75 6.65 -7.83
N LYS A 53 12.73 7.51 -8.17
CA LYS A 53 13.57 8.20 -7.19
C LYS A 53 12.95 9.51 -6.71
N HIS A 54 11.96 10.02 -7.43
CA HIS A 54 11.16 11.18 -7.08
C HIS A 54 9.95 10.79 -6.22
N GLN A 55 9.27 11.78 -5.68
CA GLN A 55 8.12 11.62 -4.82
C GLN A 55 6.87 11.24 -5.64
N VAL A 56 6.16 10.18 -5.23
CA VAL A 56 4.97 9.66 -5.91
C VAL A 56 3.89 9.22 -4.92
N LEU A 57 2.65 9.09 -5.40
CA LEU A 57 1.61 8.29 -4.75
C LEU A 57 1.66 6.87 -5.33
N TYR A 58 2.06 5.89 -4.53
CA TYR A 58 1.80 4.48 -4.85
C TYR A 58 0.35 4.14 -4.52
N THR A 59 -0.38 3.66 -5.49
CA THR A 59 -1.73 3.16 -5.30
C THR A 59 -1.78 1.66 -5.57
N PHE A 60 -2.59 0.91 -4.83
CA PHE A 60 -2.66 -0.54 -4.98
C PHE A 60 -4.09 -1.06 -4.77
N ASN A 61 -4.39 -2.19 -5.41
CA ASN A 61 -5.58 -2.98 -5.12
C ASN A 61 -5.42 -3.69 -3.77
N HIS A 62 -6.51 -4.00 -3.10
CA HIS A 62 -6.45 -4.52 -1.72
C HIS A 62 -7.47 -5.65 -1.52
N ASN A 63 -7.11 -6.86 -1.93
CA ASN A 63 -7.99 -8.01 -1.98
C ASN A 63 -7.61 -9.12 -1.00
N ALA A 64 -6.44 -9.02 -0.35
CA ALA A 64 -5.93 -10.08 0.52
C ALA A 64 -5.32 -9.53 1.82
N GLU A 65 -5.38 -10.31 2.89
CA GLU A 65 -4.78 -9.93 4.17
C GLU A 65 -3.23 -9.95 4.10
N GLN A 66 -2.65 -10.74 3.20
CA GLN A 66 -1.21 -10.79 2.93
C GLN A 66 -0.66 -9.52 2.30
N ASP A 67 -1.50 -8.63 1.77
CA ASP A 67 -1.06 -7.40 1.06
C ASP A 67 -0.11 -6.55 1.90
N ILE A 68 -0.34 -6.49 3.22
CA ILE A 68 0.53 -5.74 4.12
C ILE A 68 1.95 -6.34 4.18
N LEU A 69 2.07 -7.67 4.14
CA LEU A 69 3.37 -8.35 4.11
C LEU A 69 4.05 -8.15 2.76
N LEU A 70 3.27 -8.25 1.66
CA LEU A 70 3.78 -8.02 0.31
C LEU A 70 4.29 -6.60 0.14
N LEU A 71 3.53 -5.59 0.57
CA LEU A 71 3.91 -4.19 0.49
C LEU A 71 5.14 -3.85 1.35
N THR A 72 5.21 -4.38 2.57
CA THR A 72 6.38 -4.17 3.44
C THR A 72 7.61 -4.92 2.92
N ALA A 73 7.43 -6.04 2.21
CA ALA A 73 8.48 -6.79 1.54
C ALA A 73 9.14 -6.04 0.36
N LEU A 74 8.54 -4.96 -0.14
CA LEU A 74 9.18 -4.06 -1.12
C LEU A 74 10.36 -3.28 -0.51
N GLY A 75 10.27 -2.88 0.75
CA GLY A 75 11.36 -2.16 1.44
C GLY A 75 11.56 -0.70 0.98
N LEU A 76 10.49 0.00 0.63
CA LEU A 76 10.49 1.37 0.11
C LEU A 76 10.81 2.40 1.20
N LYS A 77 12.09 2.68 1.44
CA LYS A 77 12.60 3.50 2.56
C LYS A 77 12.00 4.91 2.67
N ASN A 78 11.69 5.54 1.54
CA ASN A 78 11.18 6.91 1.47
C ASN A 78 9.65 6.95 1.29
N THR A 79 8.94 5.88 1.65
CA THR A 79 7.49 5.78 1.49
C THR A 79 6.82 5.68 2.86
N ARG A 80 5.69 6.37 3.03
CA ARG A 80 4.79 6.24 4.17
C ARG A 80 3.56 5.47 3.74
N PHE A 81 3.24 4.40 4.46
CA PHE A 81 2.04 3.62 4.22
C PHE A 81 0.84 4.24 4.92
N VAL A 82 -0.33 4.15 4.29
CA VAL A 82 -1.60 4.49 4.92
C VAL A 82 -2.30 3.21 5.32
N LEU A 83 -2.56 3.06 6.62
CA LEU A 83 -3.32 1.93 7.16
C LEU A 83 -4.59 2.44 7.86
N SER A 84 -5.60 1.59 7.94
CA SER A 84 -6.80 1.87 8.74
C SER A 84 -6.46 1.91 10.23
N GLU A 85 -7.06 2.81 11.01
CA GLU A 85 -6.94 2.80 12.47
C GLU A 85 -7.42 1.49 13.11
N LYS A 86 -8.23 0.67 12.40
CA LYS A 86 -8.62 -0.67 12.88
C LYS A 86 -7.42 -1.63 13.04
N THR A 87 -6.33 -1.41 12.32
CA THR A 87 -5.15 -2.28 12.42
C THR A 87 -4.42 -2.17 13.76
N TRP A 88 -4.80 -1.21 14.62
CA TRP A 88 -4.23 -1.07 15.97
C TRP A 88 -4.47 -2.27 16.89
N ILE A 89 -5.51 -3.04 16.63
CA ILE A 89 -5.78 -4.27 17.41
C ILE A 89 -4.75 -5.37 17.15
N TYR A 90 -4.02 -5.32 16.04
CA TYR A 90 -3.00 -6.30 15.68
C TYR A 90 -1.62 -5.81 16.12
N ILE A 91 -1.24 -6.10 17.38
CA ILE A 91 0.00 -5.61 18.00
C ILE A 91 1.26 -5.82 17.13
N PRO A 92 1.51 -7.01 16.53
CA PRO A 92 2.70 -7.20 15.68
C PRO A 92 2.76 -6.26 14.47
N ILE A 93 1.59 -5.98 13.88
CA ILE A 93 1.45 -5.06 12.76
C ILE A 93 1.63 -3.62 13.25
N LEU A 94 1.00 -3.26 14.38
CA LEU A 94 1.08 -1.93 14.97
C LEU A 94 2.53 -1.52 15.28
N VAL A 95 3.30 -2.37 15.95
CA VAL A 95 4.70 -2.08 16.31
C VAL A 95 5.55 -1.87 15.05
N SER A 96 5.41 -2.75 14.06
CA SER A 96 6.10 -2.62 12.78
C SER A 96 5.69 -1.35 12.03
N ALA A 97 4.40 -1.05 12.00
CA ALA A 97 3.84 0.12 11.31
C ALA A 97 4.31 1.46 11.94
N ILE A 98 4.41 1.52 13.27
CA ILE A 98 4.97 2.69 13.95
C ILE A 98 6.44 2.88 13.58
N SER A 99 7.22 1.79 13.57
CA SER A 99 8.65 1.84 13.24
C SER A 99 8.91 2.38 11.83
N ILE A 100 8.06 2.03 10.86
CA ILE A 100 8.17 2.51 9.47
C ILE A 100 7.50 3.88 9.23
N GLY A 101 6.83 4.44 10.24
CA GLY A 101 6.22 5.77 10.17
C GLY A 101 4.89 5.78 9.39
N THR A 102 4.10 4.74 9.54
CA THR A 102 2.77 4.61 8.95
C THR A 102 1.83 5.74 9.38
N ARG A 103 0.95 6.15 8.50
CA ARG A 103 -0.12 7.12 8.76
C ARG A 103 -1.46 6.40 8.86
N TYR A 104 -2.18 6.64 9.95
CA TYR A 104 -3.43 5.94 10.23
C TYR A 104 -4.64 6.75 9.81
N ILE A 105 -5.40 6.21 8.86
CA ILE A 105 -6.63 6.85 8.38
C ILE A 105 -7.81 6.48 9.28
N PRO A 106 -8.59 7.47 9.77
CA PRO A 106 -9.79 7.22 10.55
C PRO A 106 -10.88 6.52 9.74
N GLN A 107 -11.78 5.79 10.43
CA GLN A 107 -12.92 5.11 9.82
C GLN A 107 -13.85 6.08 9.08
N LYS A 108 -14.55 5.59 8.05
CA LYS A 108 -15.48 6.41 7.24
C LYS A 108 -16.52 7.17 8.09
N LYS A 109 -17.01 6.58 9.19
CA LYS A 109 -17.96 7.22 10.13
C LYS A 109 -17.42 8.48 10.83
N HIS A 110 -16.11 8.69 10.85
CA HIS A 110 -15.46 9.86 11.48
C HIS A 110 -15.06 10.93 10.45
N ALA A 111 -16.04 11.48 9.72
CA ALA A 111 -15.82 12.40 8.60
C ALA A 111 -14.88 13.59 8.93
N LYS A 112 -15.09 14.25 10.09
CA LYS A 112 -14.23 15.39 10.52
C LYS A 112 -12.77 14.97 10.74
N ARG A 113 -12.53 13.79 11.36
CA ARG A 113 -11.17 13.26 11.58
C ARG A 113 -10.51 12.87 10.24
N ARG A 114 -11.28 12.27 9.30
CA ARG A 114 -10.80 11.94 7.95
C ARG A 114 -10.40 13.19 7.17
N LYS A 115 -11.23 14.25 7.18
CA LYS A 115 -10.90 15.53 6.54
C LYS A 115 -9.58 16.10 7.08
N ARG A 116 -9.40 16.08 8.43
CA ARG A 116 -8.14 16.49 9.08
C ARG A 116 -6.97 15.60 8.66
N PHE A 117 -7.16 14.28 8.57
CA PHE A 117 -6.13 13.33 8.14
C PHE A 117 -5.63 13.67 6.72
N PHE A 118 -6.54 13.83 5.76
CA PHE A 118 -6.16 14.19 4.38
C PHE A 118 -5.44 15.52 4.34
N LYS A 119 -5.99 16.57 4.95
CA LYS A 119 -5.33 17.90 5.02
C LYS A 119 -3.91 17.81 5.58
N ASN A 120 -3.73 17.16 6.74
CA ASN A 120 -2.43 17.06 7.40
C ASN A 120 -1.46 16.19 6.60
N THR A 121 -1.95 15.16 5.91
CA THR A 121 -1.13 14.28 5.09
C THR A 121 -0.69 14.97 3.81
N THR A 122 -1.57 15.71 3.14
CA THR A 122 -1.22 16.56 1.99
C THR A 122 -0.14 17.58 2.38
N GLN A 123 -0.33 18.31 3.48
CA GLN A 123 0.66 19.28 3.96
C GLN A 123 2.02 18.62 4.28
N PHE A 124 2.00 17.42 4.85
CA PHE A 124 3.22 16.65 5.08
C PHE A 124 3.92 16.31 3.77
N LEU A 125 3.18 15.85 2.75
CA LEU A 125 3.74 15.50 1.45
C LEU A 125 4.35 16.72 0.75
N ILE A 126 3.67 17.86 0.76
CA ILE A 126 4.18 19.12 0.19
C ILE A 126 5.49 19.56 0.86
N LYS A 127 5.62 19.36 2.19
CA LYS A 127 6.78 19.79 2.97
C LYS A 127 7.91 18.76 3.04
N SER A 128 7.69 17.55 2.57
CA SER A 128 8.66 16.46 2.67
C SER A 128 9.00 15.89 1.29
N LYS A 129 9.98 14.99 1.26
CA LYS A 129 10.32 14.20 0.05
C LYS A 129 9.82 12.76 0.14
N TYR A 130 8.89 12.47 1.05
CA TYR A 130 8.34 11.13 1.19
C TYR A 130 7.25 10.86 0.16
N SER A 131 7.33 9.72 -0.49
CA SER A 131 6.21 9.11 -1.19
C SER A 131 5.17 8.58 -0.21
N ILE A 132 3.97 8.31 -0.69
CA ILE A 132 2.92 7.71 0.10
C ILE A 132 2.35 6.50 -0.64
N ALA A 133 2.01 5.45 0.09
CA ALA A 133 1.36 4.26 -0.44
C ALA A 133 0.00 4.06 0.23
N ALA A 134 -1.05 3.98 -0.56
CA ALA A 134 -2.42 3.85 -0.07
C ALA A 134 -3.26 2.98 -1.01
N SER A 135 -4.19 2.19 -0.42
CA SER A 135 -5.16 1.45 -1.22
C SER A 135 -6.16 2.40 -1.89
N SER A 136 -6.41 2.17 -3.18
CA SER A 136 -7.45 2.86 -3.94
C SER A 136 -8.86 2.45 -3.51
N GLU A 137 -9.06 1.20 -3.16
CA GLU A 137 -10.36 0.64 -2.78
C GLU A 137 -10.76 1.02 -1.36
N GLY A 138 -9.78 1.18 -0.47
CA GLY A 138 -9.94 1.70 0.88
C GLY A 138 -10.68 0.81 1.88
N VAL A 139 -11.16 -0.35 1.47
CA VAL A 139 -11.74 -1.40 2.30
C VAL A 139 -11.44 -2.78 1.71
N HIS A 140 -11.27 -3.75 2.59
CA HIS A 140 -11.35 -5.16 2.27
C HIS A 140 -12.83 -5.53 2.15
N ASP A 141 -13.40 -5.41 0.97
CA ASP A 141 -14.63 -6.13 0.66
C ASP A 141 -14.21 -7.38 -0.12
N HIS A 142 -14.90 -8.50 0.15
CA HIS A 142 -14.70 -9.79 -0.54
C HIS A 142 -15.13 -9.70 -2.02
N PHE A 143 -14.64 -8.68 -2.69
CA PHE A 143 -15.03 -8.37 -4.05
C PHE A 143 -14.13 -9.18 -5.00
N HIS A 144 -14.76 -10.03 -5.81
CA HIS A 144 -14.06 -10.69 -6.91
C HIS A 144 -13.74 -9.65 -7.99
N GLY A 145 -12.52 -9.16 -8.02
CA GLY A 145 -12.09 -8.17 -9.01
C GLY A 145 -11.53 -6.89 -8.39
N ILE A 146 -11.63 -5.78 -9.10
CA ILE A 146 -11.17 -4.46 -8.69
C ILE A 146 -12.36 -3.58 -8.32
N ALA A 147 -12.53 -3.30 -7.04
CA ALA A 147 -13.61 -2.47 -6.51
C ALA A 147 -13.53 -1.00 -7.00
N PRO A 148 -14.59 -0.21 -6.85
CA PRO A 148 -14.54 1.22 -7.15
C PRO A 148 -13.50 1.96 -6.31
N PHE A 149 -12.78 2.90 -6.93
CA PHE A 149 -11.72 3.64 -6.28
C PHE A 149 -12.22 4.87 -5.52
N ASN A 150 -11.66 5.12 -4.34
CA ASN A 150 -12.01 6.27 -3.50
C ASN A 150 -11.21 7.52 -3.91
N SER A 151 -11.88 8.65 -4.07
CA SER A 151 -11.26 9.90 -4.54
C SER A 151 -10.27 10.55 -3.56
N GLY A 152 -10.30 10.19 -2.28
CA GLY A 152 -9.54 10.91 -1.24
C GLY A 152 -8.03 10.93 -1.45
N ILE A 153 -7.44 9.78 -1.85
CA ILE A 153 -5.99 9.69 -2.10
C ILE A 153 -5.59 10.42 -3.37
N TYR A 154 -6.45 10.43 -4.38
CA TYR A 154 -6.21 11.11 -5.65
C TYR A 154 -6.30 12.64 -5.51
N LYS A 155 -7.26 13.15 -4.70
CA LYS A 155 -7.31 14.56 -4.31
C LYS A 155 -6.03 14.99 -3.61
N MET A 156 -5.53 14.15 -2.70
CA MET A 156 -4.28 14.40 -2.01
C MET A 156 -3.08 14.41 -2.97
N ALA A 157 -3.03 13.50 -3.96
CA ALA A 157 -1.98 13.48 -4.97
C ALA A 157 -2.04 14.74 -5.85
N LEU A 158 -3.22 15.13 -6.30
CA LEU A 158 -3.45 16.35 -7.07
C LEU A 158 -2.99 17.60 -6.30
N GLU A 159 -3.42 17.77 -5.05
CA GLU A 159 -3.04 18.91 -4.21
C GLU A 159 -1.54 18.97 -3.90
N ALA A 160 -0.86 17.81 -3.86
CA ALA A 160 0.58 17.72 -3.61
C ALA A 160 1.42 17.62 -4.89
N ASN A 161 0.82 17.72 -6.08
CA ASN A 161 1.46 17.55 -7.39
C ASN A 161 2.27 16.25 -7.51
N LEU A 162 1.71 15.14 -7.04
CA LEU A 162 2.36 13.83 -7.08
C LEU A 162 1.86 13.02 -8.27
N PRO A 163 2.75 12.47 -9.11
CA PRO A 163 2.36 11.45 -10.06
C PRO A 163 1.95 10.16 -9.33
N ILE A 164 1.18 9.32 -10.02
CA ILE A 164 0.62 8.08 -9.48
C ILE A 164 1.36 6.90 -10.07
N VAL A 165 1.79 5.99 -9.21
CA VAL A 165 2.43 4.74 -9.60
C VAL A 165 1.56 3.58 -9.12
N PRO A 166 0.86 2.89 -10.03
CA PRO A 166 0.06 1.75 -9.67
C PRO A 166 0.94 0.54 -9.32
N LEU A 167 0.64 -0.11 -8.19
CA LEU A 167 1.22 -1.38 -7.78
C LEU A 167 0.12 -2.44 -7.84
N TYR A 168 0.18 -3.32 -8.81
CA TYR A 168 -0.79 -4.40 -8.92
C TYR A 168 -0.36 -5.58 -8.05
N ILE A 169 -1.21 -5.96 -7.10
CA ILE A 169 -1.00 -7.10 -6.20
C ILE A 169 -1.82 -8.27 -6.71
N HIS A 170 -1.15 -9.35 -7.09
CA HIS A 170 -1.77 -10.60 -7.47
C HIS A 170 -1.64 -11.63 -6.35
N VAL A 171 -2.79 -12.03 -5.81
CA VAL A 171 -2.95 -13.13 -4.86
C VAL A 171 -4.00 -14.07 -5.44
N PRO A 172 -3.64 -15.30 -5.84
CA PRO A 172 -4.62 -16.29 -6.31
C PRO A 172 -5.71 -16.52 -5.25
N GLU A 173 -6.94 -16.78 -5.69
CA GLU A 173 -8.09 -16.93 -4.80
C GLU A 173 -7.88 -18.01 -3.74
N GLU A 174 -7.35 -19.16 -4.14
CA GLU A 174 -7.01 -20.28 -3.24
C GLU A 174 -5.90 -19.99 -2.26
N SER A 175 -5.09 -18.98 -2.54
CA SER A 175 -3.97 -18.52 -1.69
C SER A 175 -4.35 -17.36 -0.78
N ASN A 176 -5.56 -16.83 -0.91
CA ASN A 176 -6.01 -15.69 -0.13
C ASN A 176 -6.34 -16.11 1.31
N MET A 177 -5.74 -15.44 2.29
CA MET A 177 -5.92 -15.70 3.73
C MET A 177 -7.15 -15.00 4.33
N THR A 178 -8.04 -14.49 3.53
CA THR A 178 -9.23 -13.78 4.00
C THR A 178 -10.01 -14.60 5.02
N GLY A 179 -10.20 -14.04 6.21
CA GLY A 179 -10.90 -14.68 7.31
C GLY A 179 -10.13 -15.82 7.97
N PHE A 180 -8.79 -15.82 7.89
CA PHE A 180 -7.90 -16.84 8.50
C PHE A 180 -8.23 -18.28 8.09
N LYS A 181 -8.88 -18.49 6.95
CA LYS A 181 -9.05 -19.81 6.37
C LYS A 181 -7.71 -20.34 5.88
N TYR A 182 -7.60 -21.68 5.82
CA TYR A 182 -6.41 -22.34 5.28
C TYR A 182 -6.21 -21.95 3.83
N ALA A 183 -5.26 -21.03 3.61
CA ALA A 183 -4.83 -20.69 2.25
C ALA A 183 -3.93 -21.81 1.71
N LYS A 184 -4.11 -22.15 0.44
CA LYS A 184 -3.17 -23.05 -0.24
C LYS A 184 -1.88 -22.30 -0.57
N ASN A 185 -0.77 -23.02 -0.57
CA ASN A 185 0.49 -22.50 -1.06
C ASN A 185 0.31 -22.00 -2.50
N GLY A 186 0.84 -20.84 -2.79
CA GLY A 186 0.69 -20.23 -4.12
C GLY A 186 1.77 -19.23 -4.43
N THR A 187 1.70 -18.72 -5.63
CA THR A 187 2.61 -17.68 -6.11
C THR A 187 1.94 -16.33 -5.99
N LEU A 188 2.54 -15.45 -5.20
CA LEU A 188 2.12 -14.07 -4.99
C LEU A 188 3.03 -13.14 -5.78
N CYS A 189 2.51 -12.08 -6.37
CA CYS A 189 3.39 -11.08 -6.97
C CYS A 189 2.90 -9.65 -6.77
N ILE A 190 3.86 -8.72 -6.77
CA ILE A 190 3.59 -7.29 -6.95
C ILE A 190 4.22 -6.87 -8.26
N GLU A 191 3.46 -6.18 -9.07
CA GLU A 191 3.91 -5.59 -10.32
C GLU A 191 3.90 -4.07 -10.20
N LEU A 192 4.98 -3.45 -10.66
CA LEU A 192 5.07 -2.02 -10.84
C LEU A 192 4.53 -1.69 -12.23
N LEU A 193 3.47 -0.91 -12.30
CA LEU A 193 2.90 -0.47 -13.56
C LEU A 193 3.37 0.95 -13.90
N ASP A 194 3.11 1.39 -15.12
CA ASP A 194 3.58 2.67 -15.64
C ASP A 194 3.09 3.86 -14.82
N GLU A 195 3.97 4.82 -14.61
CA GLU A 195 3.68 6.05 -13.90
C GLU A 195 2.67 6.90 -14.66
N ILE A 196 1.67 7.42 -13.95
CA ILE A 196 0.61 8.27 -14.48
C ILE A 196 0.83 9.69 -13.99
N SER A 197 1.05 10.62 -14.93
CA SER A 197 1.18 12.04 -14.64
C SER A 197 -0.14 12.64 -14.16
N THR A 198 -0.08 13.51 -13.15
CA THR A 198 -1.24 14.28 -12.67
C THR A 198 -1.23 15.74 -13.12
N LYS A 199 -0.31 16.12 -14.02
CA LYS A 199 -0.11 17.53 -14.45
C LYS A 199 -1.35 18.17 -15.07
N ASP A 200 -2.13 17.38 -15.81
CA ASP A 200 -3.34 17.83 -16.50
C ASP A 200 -4.62 17.56 -15.70
N TRP A 201 -4.47 17.10 -14.45
CA TRP A 201 -5.60 16.83 -13.58
C TRP A 201 -6.06 18.10 -12.87
N ASN A 202 -7.36 18.19 -12.69
CA ASN A 202 -8.01 19.22 -11.87
C ASN A 202 -9.25 18.62 -11.18
N MET A 203 -9.95 19.40 -10.38
CA MET A 203 -11.12 18.90 -9.65
C MET A 203 -12.28 18.50 -10.55
N ASP A 204 -12.41 19.12 -11.74
CA ASP A 204 -13.54 18.88 -12.64
C ASP A 204 -13.37 17.58 -13.44
N ASN A 205 -12.12 17.18 -13.73
CA ASN A 205 -11.82 15.97 -14.49
C ASN A 205 -11.33 14.80 -13.60
N LEU A 206 -11.26 15.00 -12.28
CA LEU A 206 -10.66 14.04 -11.36
C LEU A 206 -11.33 12.66 -11.39
N ASP A 207 -12.67 12.61 -11.40
CA ASP A 207 -13.41 11.35 -11.38
C ASP A 207 -13.17 10.53 -12.66
N LYS A 208 -13.00 11.20 -13.81
CA LYS A 208 -12.58 10.56 -15.06
C LYS A 208 -11.21 9.90 -14.88
N HIS A 209 -10.23 10.65 -14.40
CA HIS A 209 -8.87 10.13 -14.21
C HIS A 209 -8.79 9.00 -13.17
N ILE A 210 -9.60 9.04 -12.11
CA ILE A 210 -9.71 7.93 -11.16
C ILE A 210 -10.20 6.66 -11.86
N ASN A 211 -11.19 6.78 -12.75
CA ASN A 211 -11.68 5.67 -13.55
C ASN A 211 -10.62 5.18 -14.56
N ASP A 212 -9.86 6.07 -15.16
CA ASP A 212 -8.74 5.71 -16.04
C ASP A 212 -7.69 4.88 -15.27
N VAL A 213 -7.29 5.33 -14.06
CA VAL A 213 -6.39 4.56 -13.18
C VAL A 213 -6.99 3.21 -12.82
N ARG A 214 -8.29 3.16 -12.45
CA ARG A 214 -8.97 1.89 -12.16
C ARG A 214 -8.93 0.94 -13.35
N THR A 215 -9.11 1.46 -14.55
CA THR A 215 -9.08 0.67 -15.79
C THR A 215 -7.73 -0.04 -15.99
N VAL A 216 -6.62 0.60 -15.62
CA VAL A 216 -5.29 -0.05 -15.62
C VAL A 216 -5.29 -1.31 -14.76
N PHE A 217 -5.83 -1.23 -13.54
CA PHE A 217 -5.93 -2.39 -12.64
C PHE A 217 -6.91 -3.47 -13.17
N VAL A 218 -8.06 -3.05 -13.69
CA VAL A 218 -9.05 -3.97 -14.27
C VAL A 218 -8.46 -4.74 -15.45
N ASN A 219 -7.76 -4.06 -16.36
CA ASN A 219 -7.11 -4.69 -17.50
C ASN A 219 -6.05 -5.70 -17.04
N ARG A 220 -5.27 -5.37 -16.01
CA ARG A 220 -4.26 -6.28 -15.47
C ARG A 220 -4.91 -7.49 -14.78
N PHE A 221 -5.96 -7.26 -13.99
CA PHE A 221 -6.73 -8.32 -13.37
C PHE A 221 -7.28 -9.31 -14.42
N ASN A 222 -7.93 -8.81 -15.47
CA ASN A 222 -8.50 -9.64 -16.54
C ASN A 222 -7.42 -10.42 -17.30
N ALA A 223 -6.26 -9.83 -17.53
CA ALA A 223 -5.14 -10.51 -18.19
C ALA A 223 -4.60 -11.71 -17.39
N LEU A 224 -4.64 -11.64 -16.05
CA LEU A 224 -4.19 -12.72 -15.17
C LEU A 224 -5.32 -13.71 -14.79
N ASN A 225 -6.56 -13.32 -14.94
CA ASN A 225 -7.75 -14.11 -14.58
C ASN A 225 -8.74 -14.16 -15.74
N PRO A 226 -8.40 -14.79 -16.88
CA PRO A 226 -9.19 -14.72 -18.11
C PRO A 226 -10.60 -15.31 -17.98
N ASN A 227 -10.85 -16.14 -16.95
CA ASN A 227 -12.15 -16.77 -16.68
C ASN A 227 -13.01 -15.99 -15.67
N CYS A 228 -12.49 -14.92 -15.07
CA CYS A 228 -13.23 -14.07 -14.13
C CYS A 228 -13.78 -12.84 -14.88
N LYS A 229 -15.10 -12.68 -14.93
CA LYS A 229 -15.69 -11.42 -15.38
C LYS A 229 -15.66 -10.44 -14.22
N THR A 230 -14.97 -9.32 -14.37
CA THR A 230 -15.11 -8.16 -13.47
C THR A 230 -16.50 -7.57 -13.63
N VAL A 231 -17.25 -7.46 -12.54
CA VAL A 231 -18.54 -6.76 -12.47
C VAL A 231 -18.32 -5.25 -12.34
#